data_9c15cfee6868ecc636da4245c1883121
#
_entry.id   9c15cfee6868ecc636da4245c1883121
#
_cell.length_a   1.000
_cell.length_b   1.000
_cell.length_c   1.000
_cell.angle_alpha   90.00
_cell.angle_beta   90.00
_cell.angle_gamma   90.00
#
_symmetry.space_group_name_H-M   'P 1'
#
loop_
_entity.id
_entity.type
_entity.pdbx_description
1 polymer ?
#
loop_
_entity_poly.entity_id
_entity_poly.type
_entity_poly.pdbx_seq_one_letter_code
_entity_poly.pdbx_strand_id
1 'polypeptide(L)'
;MKTSVSHKFSRDFTKSCIMEALLQLMHSKDYNDISITDITSRAGVSRMAYYRNYRSKDHILMDYMCQIIKEYAAELEGPKFFSDFQTYDHILWGLKYLQKYKDYVLCLKKANRAEIVLYGLDLYMLHVTQSVEKSSLEKYELYYYSGALYNIFMHWIEDNMQEDITVIASIIYGHVQHHRFHDLHTQMENKEKNACNFDKL
;
A
#
# COMPACT_ATOMS: atom_id res chain seq x y z
N MET A 1 12.51 2.97 32.27
CA MET A 1 12.48 2.44 30.90
C MET A 1 11.71 1.12 30.71
N LYS A 2 11.59 0.23 31.68
CA LYS A 2 10.87 -1.07 31.55
C LYS A 2 9.33 -0.95 31.37
N THR A 3 8.67 0.05 31.94
CA THR A 3 7.21 0.23 31.87
C THR A 3 6.69 0.64 30.49
N SER A 4 7.44 1.42 29.73
CA SER A 4 7.04 1.90 28.39
C SER A 4 7.02 0.76 27.35
N VAL A 5 7.97 -0.16 27.40
CA VAL A 5 8.06 -1.31 26.48
C VAL A 5 6.92 -2.30 26.72
N SER A 6 6.58 -2.58 27.97
CA SER A 6 5.47 -3.47 28.35
C SER A 6 4.11 -2.93 27.92
N HIS A 7 3.88 -1.61 28.03
CA HIS A 7 2.63 -0.98 27.58
C HIS A 7 2.50 -0.96 26.04
N LYS A 8 3.60 -0.76 25.31
CA LYS A 8 3.61 -0.82 23.84
C LYS A 8 3.27 -2.24 23.36
N PHE A 9 3.93 -3.24 23.89
CA PHE A 9 3.68 -4.66 23.56
C PHE A 9 2.22 -5.07 23.81
N SER A 10 1.65 -4.68 24.95
CA SER A 10 0.24 -4.93 25.30
C SER A 10 -0.73 -4.21 24.36
N ARG A 11 -0.37 -3.00 23.87
CA ARG A 11 -1.19 -2.24 22.93
C ARG A 11 -1.16 -2.87 21.55
N ASP A 12 0.01 -3.23 21.03
CA ASP A 12 0.19 -3.83 19.72
C ASP A 12 -0.51 -5.20 19.66
N PHE A 13 -0.40 -6.00 20.72
CA PHE A 13 -1.13 -7.26 20.87
C PHE A 13 -2.67 -7.05 20.84
N THR A 14 -3.17 -6.05 21.57
CA THR A 14 -4.61 -5.71 21.57
C THR A 14 -5.09 -5.31 20.17
N LYS A 15 -4.29 -4.53 19.44
CA LYS A 15 -4.59 -4.14 18.06
C LYS A 15 -4.66 -5.35 17.13
N SER A 16 -3.70 -6.27 17.23
CA SER A 16 -3.68 -7.50 16.43
C SER A 16 -4.93 -8.35 16.69
N CYS A 17 -5.33 -8.55 17.96
CA CYS A 17 -6.53 -9.29 18.30
C CYS A 17 -7.81 -8.64 17.70
N ILE A 18 -7.92 -7.31 17.76
CA ILE A 18 -9.07 -6.58 17.23
C ILE A 18 -9.14 -6.71 15.71
N MET A 19 -7.99 -6.55 15.03
CA MET A 19 -7.90 -6.66 13.57
C MET A 19 -8.24 -8.08 13.11
N GLU A 20 -7.65 -9.10 13.72
CA GLU A 20 -7.91 -10.50 13.40
C GLU A 20 -9.39 -10.86 13.60
N ALA A 21 -10.01 -10.40 14.71
CA ALA A 21 -11.42 -10.59 14.97
C ALA A 21 -12.30 -9.94 13.88
N LEU A 22 -11.95 -8.73 13.43
CA LEU A 22 -12.69 -8.06 12.35
C LEU A 22 -12.60 -8.85 11.05
N LEU A 23 -11.41 -9.30 10.64
CA LEU A 23 -11.24 -10.09 9.41
C LEU A 23 -12.04 -11.40 9.47
N GLN A 24 -11.99 -12.12 10.58
CA GLN A 24 -12.76 -13.34 10.77
C GLN A 24 -14.28 -13.09 10.65
N LEU A 25 -14.77 -11.97 11.18
CA LEU A 25 -16.18 -11.60 11.05
C LEU A 25 -16.55 -11.24 9.61
N MET A 26 -15.67 -10.54 8.87
CA MET A 26 -15.88 -10.16 7.48
C MET A 26 -16.01 -11.35 6.52
N HIS A 27 -15.45 -12.51 6.87
CA HIS A 27 -15.65 -13.74 6.09
C HIS A 27 -17.08 -14.28 6.18
N SER A 28 -17.75 -14.10 7.32
CA SER A 28 -19.05 -14.73 7.62
C SER A 28 -20.22 -13.76 7.67
N LYS A 29 -19.98 -12.45 7.70
CA LYS A 29 -21.00 -11.42 7.91
C LYS A 29 -20.73 -10.22 7.01
N ASP A 30 -21.80 -9.53 6.59
CA ASP A 30 -21.64 -8.25 5.89
C ASP A 30 -20.93 -7.23 6.78
N TYR A 31 -19.99 -6.49 6.18
CA TYR A 31 -19.18 -5.49 6.89
C TYR A 31 -20.03 -4.46 7.64
N ASN A 32 -21.12 -4.01 7.01
CA ASN A 32 -22.00 -3.01 7.62
C ASN A 32 -22.73 -3.55 8.86
N ASP A 33 -22.99 -4.85 8.90
CA ASP A 33 -23.71 -5.53 10.00
C ASP A 33 -22.80 -5.93 11.16
N ILE A 34 -21.47 -5.82 10.98
CA ILE A 34 -20.51 -6.11 12.05
C ILE A 34 -20.53 -4.97 13.07
N SER A 35 -20.97 -5.27 14.29
CA SER A 35 -20.97 -4.31 15.40
C SER A 35 -19.63 -4.29 16.15
N ILE A 36 -19.39 -3.20 16.89
CA ILE A 36 -18.22 -3.13 17.80
C ILE A 36 -18.30 -4.21 18.87
N THR A 37 -19.51 -4.58 19.30
CA THR A 37 -19.72 -5.66 20.26
C THR A 37 -19.28 -7.00 19.69
N ASP A 38 -19.62 -7.30 18.42
CA ASP A 38 -19.15 -8.51 17.74
C ASP A 38 -17.61 -8.59 17.73
N ILE A 39 -16.97 -7.47 17.34
CA ILE A 39 -15.51 -7.38 17.27
C ILE A 39 -14.87 -7.60 18.65
N THR A 40 -15.34 -6.87 19.66
CA THR A 40 -14.76 -6.94 21.02
C THR A 40 -14.97 -8.30 21.66
N SER A 41 -16.14 -8.91 21.48
CA SER A 41 -16.42 -10.26 21.96
C SER A 41 -15.54 -11.29 21.30
N ARG A 42 -15.34 -11.23 20.00
CA ARG A 42 -14.49 -12.15 19.26
C ARG A 42 -13.01 -11.96 19.57
N ALA A 43 -12.59 -10.71 19.72
CA ALA A 43 -11.19 -10.36 20.07
C ALA A 43 -10.84 -10.67 21.56
N GLY A 44 -11.82 -10.96 22.40
CA GLY A 44 -11.59 -11.14 23.83
C GLY A 44 -11.15 -9.87 24.56
N VAL A 45 -11.52 -8.68 24.05
CA VAL A 45 -11.12 -7.38 24.61
C VAL A 45 -12.32 -6.58 25.11
N SER A 46 -12.09 -5.66 26.05
CA SER A 46 -13.14 -4.75 26.49
C SER A 46 -13.46 -3.67 25.46
N ARG A 47 -14.72 -3.15 25.47
CA ARG A 47 -15.08 -1.98 24.64
C ARG A 47 -14.20 -0.77 24.91
N MET A 48 -13.75 -0.57 26.14
CA MET A 48 -12.80 0.50 26.49
C MET A 48 -11.43 0.29 25.81
N ALA A 49 -10.95 -0.96 25.73
CA ALA A 49 -9.73 -1.28 25.01
C ALA A 49 -9.87 -1.01 23.52
N TYR A 50 -11.03 -1.31 22.92
CA TYR A 50 -11.35 -0.95 21.54
C TYR A 50 -11.25 0.57 21.32
N TYR A 51 -12.04 1.36 22.05
CA TYR A 51 -12.11 2.82 21.85
C TYR A 51 -10.81 3.56 22.16
N ARG A 52 -9.94 2.98 22.98
CA ARG A 52 -8.59 3.51 23.21
C ARG A 52 -7.68 3.38 21.98
N ASN A 53 -7.94 2.39 21.10
CA ASN A 53 -7.12 2.11 19.93
C ASN A 53 -7.76 2.59 18.63
N TYR A 54 -9.08 2.48 18.48
CA TYR A 54 -9.77 2.68 17.22
C TYR A 54 -11.03 3.52 17.36
N ARG A 55 -11.29 4.37 16.36
CA ARG A 55 -12.49 5.22 16.30
C ARG A 55 -13.61 4.59 15.48
N SER A 56 -13.26 3.73 14.52
CA SER A 56 -14.21 3.06 13.62
C SER A 56 -13.63 1.73 13.13
N LYS A 57 -14.47 0.93 12.47
CA LYS A 57 -14.03 -0.29 11.76
C LYS A 57 -13.07 0.05 10.61
N ASP A 58 -13.36 1.11 9.85
CA ASP A 58 -12.47 1.58 8.77
C ASP A 58 -11.09 1.96 9.29
N HIS A 59 -11.00 2.54 10.49
CA HIS A 59 -9.71 2.85 11.11
C HIS A 59 -8.88 1.59 11.44
N ILE A 60 -9.52 0.45 11.77
CA ILE A 60 -8.82 -0.82 11.96
C ILE A 60 -8.22 -1.28 10.63
N LEU A 61 -9.01 -1.27 9.56
CA LEU A 61 -8.57 -1.70 8.23
C LEU A 61 -7.42 -0.81 7.72
N MET A 62 -7.56 0.50 7.87
CA MET A 62 -6.52 1.46 7.47
C MET A 62 -5.21 1.27 8.26
N ASP A 63 -5.29 1.09 9.59
CA ASP A 63 -4.13 0.87 10.46
C ASP A 63 -3.39 -0.41 10.05
N TYR A 64 -4.12 -1.46 9.69
CA TYR A 64 -3.54 -2.71 9.22
C TYR A 64 -2.84 -2.55 7.85
N MET A 65 -3.45 -1.84 6.91
CA MET A 65 -2.79 -1.52 5.64
C MET A 65 -1.49 -0.72 5.88
N CYS A 66 -1.53 0.30 6.75
CA CYS A 66 -0.32 1.05 7.11
C CYS A 66 0.76 0.15 7.74
N GLN A 67 0.37 -0.86 8.52
CA GLN A 67 1.30 -1.83 9.09
C GLN A 67 1.93 -2.69 8.00
N ILE A 68 1.12 -3.23 7.07
CA ILE A 68 1.59 -4.02 5.92
C ILE A 68 2.64 -3.24 5.12
N ILE A 69 2.36 -1.97 4.82
CA ILE A 69 3.29 -1.12 4.06
C ILE A 69 4.58 -0.83 4.84
N LYS A 70 4.49 -0.59 6.14
CA LYS A 70 5.67 -0.38 6.98
C LYS A 70 6.56 -1.63 7.06
N GLU A 71 5.95 -2.80 7.20
CA GLU A 71 6.67 -4.08 7.23
C GLU A 71 7.33 -4.35 5.86
N TYR A 72 6.61 -4.10 4.76
CA TYR A 72 7.16 -4.19 3.42
C TYR A 72 8.37 -3.27 3.22
N ALA A 73 8.24 -2.00 3.61
CA ALA A 73 9.33 -1.04 3.52
C ALA A 73 10.53 -1.46 4.36
N ALA A 74 10.31 -1.99 5.58
CA ALA A 74 11.38 -2.46 6.46
C ALA A 74 12.11 -3.71 5.90
N GLU A 75 11.41 -4.62 5.21
CA GLU A 75 12.06 -5.76 4.53
C GLU A 75 12.98 -5.31 3.38
N LEU A 76 12.74 -4.12 2.82
CA LEU A 76 13.53 -3.53 1.73
C LEU A 76 14.67 -2.61 2.23
N GLU A 77 14.76 -2.34 3.55
CA GLU A 77 15.84 -1.52 4.15
C GLU A 77 17.22 -2.19 4.05
N GLY A 78 17.69 -2.35 2.81
CA GLY A 78 19.06 -2.75 2.50
C GLY A 78 19.63 -1.83 1.43
N PRO A 79 20.95 -1.55 1.44
CA PRO A 79 21.58 -0.57 0.54
C PRO A 79 21.44 -0.87 -0.96
N LYS A 80 20.87 -1.99 -1.34
CA LYS A 80 20.71 -2.43 -2.73
C LYS A 80 19.30 -2.27 -3.33
N PHE A 81 18.24 -2.11 -2.50
CA PHE A 81 16.87 -2.17 -3.00
C PHE A 81 16.21 -0.80 -3.20
N PHE A 82 16.68 0.26 -2.56
CA PHE A 82 16.03 1.56 -2.58
C PHE A 82 16.32 2.47 -3.76
N SER A 83 17.32 2.14 -4.58
CA SER A 83 17.69 3.04 -5.68
C SER A 83 16.76 2.95 -6.90
N ASP A 84 15.96 1.87 -7.04
CA ASP A 84 15.12 1.72 -8.22
C ASP A 84 13.93 0.78 -7.97
N PHE A 85 12.78 1.36 -7.52
CA PHE A 85 11.51 0.64 -7.35
C PHE A 85 10.91 0.18 -8.70
N GLN A 86 11.51 0.56 -9.82
CA GLN A 86 11.09 0.25 -11.18
C GLN A 86 11.83 -0.98 -11.76
N THR A 87 12.61 -1.69 -10.96
CA THR A 87 13.28 -2.92 -11.42
C THR A 87 12.30 -4.11 -11.44
N TYR A 88 12.55 -5.05 -12.34
CA TYR A 88 11.78 -6.30 -12.40
C TYR A 88 11.75 -7.03 -11.06
N ASP A 89 12.90 -7.14 -10.40
CA ASP A 89 13.02 -7.84 -9.11
C ASP A 89 12.19 -7.16 -8.02
N HIS A 90 12.18 -5.83 -7.98
CA HIS A 90 11.38 -5.10 -7.02
C HIS A 90 9.86 -5.28 -7.27
N ILE A 91 9.44 -5.19 -8.54
CA ILE A 91 8.04 -5.42 -8.94
C ILE A 91 7.61 -6.84 -8.55
N LEU A 92 8.41 -7.85 -8.91
CA LEU A 92 8.13 -9.25 -8.58
C LEU A 92 8.07 -9.48 -7.06
N TRP A 93 8.98 -8.87 -6.31
CA TRP A 93 8.98 -8.93 -4.84
C TRP A 93 7.72 -8.29 -4.25
N GLY A 94 7.34 -7.10 -4.72
CA GLY A 94 6.13 -6.41 -4.29
C GLY A 94 4.86 -7.24 -4.54
N LEU A 95 4.72 -7.84 -5.71
CA LEU A 95 3.61 -8.73 -6.03
C LEU A 95 3.57 -9.96 -5.11
N LYS A 96 4.71 -10.62 -4.88
CA LYS A 96 4.82 -11.75 -3.93
C LYS A 96 4.46 -11.35 -2.51
N TYR A 97 4.86 -10.15 -2.09
CA TYR A 97 4.54 -9.65 -0.77
C TYR A 97 3.03 -9.41 -0.63
N LEU A 98 2.42 -8.70 -1.57
CA LEU A 98 0.98 -8.41 -1.56
C LEU A 98 0.13 -9.67 -1.69
N GLN A 99 0.60 -10.70 -2.41
CA GLN A 99 -0.08 -11.99 -2.53
C GLN A 99 -0.35 -12.65 -1.16
N LYS A 100 0.51 -12.44 -0.16
CA LYS A 100 0.32 -12.92 1.22
C LYS A 100 -0.96 -12.38 1.86
N TYR A 101 -1.44 -11.22 1.40
CA TYR A 101 -2.59 -10.49 1.95
C TYR A 101 -3.84 -10.59 1.07
N LYS A 102 -3.89 -11.59 0.17
CA LYS A 102 -5.03 -11.82 -0.74
C LYS A 102 -6.37 -11.79 -0.02
N ASP A 103 -6.49 -12.54 1.09
CA ASP A 103 -7.75 -12.64 1.83
C ASP A 103 -8.18 -11.31 2.43
N TYR A 104 -7.24 -10.53 2.94
CA TYR A 104 -7.50 -9.18 3.42
C TYR A 104 -8.01 -8.27 2.29
N VAL A 105 -7.37 -8.28 1.14
CA VAL A 105 -7.76 -7.47 -0.03
C VAL A 105 -9.16 -7.86 -0.52
N LEU A 106 -9.47 -9.16 -0.58
CA LEU A 106 -10.81 -9.64 -0.92
C LEU A 106 -11.87 -9.20 0.11
N CYS A 107 -11.53 -9.22 1.40
CA CYS A 107 -12.39 -8.67 2.44
C CYS A 107 -12.65 -7.18 2.25
N LEU A 108 -11.63 -6.39 1.93
CA LEU A 108 -11.78 -4.96 1.62
C LEU A 108 -12.70 -4.72 0.43
N LYS A 109 -12.52 -5.49 -0.65
CA LYS A 109 -13.37 -5.40 -1.84
C LYS A 109 -14.83 -5.71 -1.51
N LYS A 110 -15.09 -6.84 -0.83
CA LYS A 110 -16.44 -7.22 -0.40
C LYS A 110 -17.11 -6.16 0.49
N ALA A 111 -16.31 -5.45 1.27
CA ALA A 111 -16.77 -4.36 2.15
C ALA A 111 -16.95 -3.01 1.43
N ASN A 112 -16.70 -2.90 0.12
CA ASN A 112 -16.60 -1.63 -0.61
C ASN A 112 -15.57 -0.67 0.02
N ARG A 113 -14.38 -1.21 0.37
CA ARG A 113 -13.25 -0.48 0.95
C ARG A 113 -11.94 -0.76 0.20
N ALA A 114 -12.04 -1.13 -1.07
CA ALA A 114 -10.88 -1.44 -1.91
C ALA A 114 -9.93 -0.23 -2.07
N GLU A 115 -10.44 0.99 -1.92
CA GLU A 115 -9.64 2.22 -1.91
C GLU A 115 -8.53 2.24 -0.84
N ILE A 116 -8.65 1.43 0.21
CA ILE A 116 -7.60 1.28 1.24
C ILE A 116 -6.33 0.65 0.66
N VAL A 117 -6.45 -0.23 -0.34
CA VAL A 117 -5.30 -0.80 -1.04
C VAL A 117 -4.58 0.27 -1.84
N LEU A 118 -5.31 1.09 -2.60
CA LEU A 118 -4.74 2.22 -3.35
C LEU A 118 -4.04 3.20 -2.41
N TYR A 119 -4.69 3.55 -1.29
CA TYR A 119 -4.06 4.40 -0.26
C TYR A 119 -2.75 3.81 0.26
N GLY A 120 -2.68 2.50 0.50
CA GLY A 120 -1.44 1.83 0.90
C GLY A 120 -0.34 1.94 -0.15
N LEU A 121 -0.66 1.74 -1.42
CA LEU A 121 0.29 1.90 -2.54
C LEU A 121 0.77 3.35 -2.67
N ASP A 122 -0.13 4.34 -2.54
CA ASP A 122 0.23 5.75 -2.56
C ASP A 122 1.19 6.10 -1.40
N LEU A 123 0.91 5.62 -0.18
CA LEU A 123 1.81 5.80 0.97
C LEU A 123 3.20 5.22 0.70
N TYR A 124 3.26 4.02 0.11
CA TYR A 124 4.53 3.40 -0.25
C TYR A 124 5.30 4.24 -1.27
N MET A 125 4.65 4.64 -2.36
CA MET A 125 5.27 5.47 -3.40
C MET A 125 5.78 6.80 -2.84
N LEU A 126 5.00 7.46 -1.99
CA LEU A 126 5.42 8.69 -1.31
C LEU A 126 6.62 8.45 -0.39
N HIS A 127 6.67 7.31 0.31
CA HIS A 127 7.79 6.97 1.19
C HIS A 127 9.08 6.76 0.40
N VAL A 128 9.04 5.92 -0.64
CA VAL A 128 10.21 5.58 -1.48
C VAL A 128 10.82 6.82 -2.16
N THR A 129 10.00 7.80 -2.49
CA THR A 129 10.45 9.00 -3.21
C THR A 129 10.70 10.21 -2.31
N GLN A 130 10.62 10.08 -0.98
CA GLN A 130 10.84 11.21 -0.02
C GLN A 130 12.21 11.87 -0.11
N SER A 131 13.23 11.16 -0.61
CA SER A 131 14.60 11.69 -0.76
C SER A 131 14.78 12.58 -2.01
N VAL A 132 13.79 12.65 -2.88
CA VAL A 132 13.83 13.48 -4.10
C VAL A 132 13.01 14.75 -3.86
N GLU A 133 13.58 15.93 -4.07
CA GLU A 133 12.82 17.19 -4.13
C GLU A 133 11.86 17.09 -5.32
N LYS A 134 10.57 16.91 -5.01
CA LYS A 134 9.55 16.62 -6.03
C LYS A 134 9.07 17.90 -6.68
N SER A 135 9.19 17.96 -7.99
CA SER A 135 8.39 18.91 -8.77
C SER A 135 6.90 18.58 -8.59
N SER A 136 6.04 19.57 -8.81
CA SER A 136 4.57 19.34 -8.71
C SER A 136 4.07 18.30 -9.72
N LEU A 137 4.82 17.96 -10.75
CA LEU A 137 4.48 16.98 -11.80
C LEU A 137 4.85 15.55 -11.40
N GLU A 138 5.96 15.33 -10.71
CA GLU A 138 6.40 13.99 -10.29
C GLU A 138 5.38 13.27 -9.41
N LYS A 139 4.61 14.01 -8.60
CA LYS A 139 3.53 13.40 -7.80
C LYS A 139 2.43 12.74 -8.66
N TYR A 140 2.14 13.30 -9.86
CA TYR A 140 1.12 12.72 -10.75
C TYR A 140 1.62 11.44 -11.40
N GLU A 141 2.91 11.32 -11.68
CA GLU A 141 3.52 10.08 -12.15
C GLU A 141 3.45 8.98 -11.09
N LEU A 142 3.67 9.34 -9.81
CA LEU A 142 3.52 8.39 -8.70
C LEU A 142 2.08 7.89 -8.58
N TYR A 143 1.08 8.78 -8.67
CA TYR A 143 -0.33 8.39 -8.65
C TYR A 143 -0.72 7.58 -9.88
N TYR A 144 -0.17 7.89 -11.07
CA TYR A 144 -0.36 7.07 -12.25
C TYR A 144 0.18 5.65 -12.03
N TYR A 145 1.39 5.53 -11.49
CA TYR A 145 2.01 4.24 -11.21
C TYR A 145 1.27 3.45 -10.13
N SER A 146 0.93 4.06 -9.01
CA SER A 146 0.15 3.40 -7.95
C SER A 146 -1.24 2.97 -8.44
N GLY A 147 -1.90 3.80 -9.24
CA GLY A 147 -3.18 3.47 -9.86
C GLY A 147 -3.08 2.29 -10.84
N ALA A 148 -2.02 2.24 -11.65
CA ALA A 148 -1.78 1.11 -12.57
C ALA A 148 -1.51 -0.20 -11.79
N LEU A 149 -0.65 -0.16 -10.77
CA LEU A 149 -0.38 -1.31 -9.89
C LEU A 149 -1.66 -1.78 -9.19
N TYR A 150 -2.44 -0.84 -8.64
CA TYR A 150 -3.71 -1.15 -7.99
C TYR A 150 -4.66 -1.90 -8.93
N ASN A 151 -4.88 -1.38 -10.15
CA ASN A 151 -5.79 -2.02 -11.08
C ASN A 151 -5.32 -3.41 -11.51
N ILE A 152 -4.05 -3.57 -11.86
CA ILE A 152 -3.50 -4.88 -12.25
C ILE A 152 -3.63 -5.87 -11.08
N PHE A 153 -3.26 -5.47 -9.88
CA PHE A 153 -3.29 -6.34 -8.71
C PHE A 153 -4.72 -6.74 -8.33
N MET A 154 -5.67 -5.79 -8.37
CA MET A 154 -7.07 -6.07 -8.06
C MET A 154 -7.70 -7.05 -9.05
N HIS A 155 -7.50 -6.86 -10.36
CA HIS A 155 -8.00 -7.79 -11.37
C HIS A 155 -7.35 -9.16 -11.27
N TRP A 156 -6.03 -9.23 -11.06
CA TRP A 156 -5.32 -10.50 -10.88
C TRP A 156 -5.85 -11.30 -9.67
N ILE A 157 -6.15 -10.62 -8.55
CA ILE A 157 -6.80 -11.25 -7.38
C ILE A 157 -8.21 -11.73 -7.73
N GLU A 158 -9.00 -10.94 -8.45
CA GLU A 158 -10.37 -11.27 -8.87
C GLU A 158 -10.40 -12.51 -9.76
N ASP A 159 -9.46 -12.61 -10.68
CA ASP A 159 -9.25 -13.77 -11.54
C ASP A 159 -8.59 -14.96 -10.81
N ASN A 160 -8.63 -14.92 -9.48
CA ASN A 160 -8.08 -15.94 -8.60
C ASN A 160 -6.59 -16.23 -8.82
N MET A 161 -5.84 -15.22 -9.28
CA MET A 161 -4.40 -15.29 -9.57
C MET A 161 -4.05 -16.41 -10.56
N GLN A 162 -4.85 -16.60 -11.62
CA GLN A 162 -4.65 -17.64 -12.61
C GLN A 162 -3.37 -17.45 -13.41
N GLU A 163 -3.03 -16.20 -13.72
CA GLU A 163 -1.80 -15.90 -14.43
C GLU A 163 -0.59 -16.04 -13.51
N ASP A 164 0.51 -16.55 -14.08
CA ASP A 164 1.76 -16.66 -13.34
C ASP A 164 2.28 -15.27 -12.93
N ILE A 165 2.73 -15.17 -11.70
CA ILE A 165 3.20 -13.91 -11.11
C ILE A 165 4.35 -13.28 -11.91
N THR A 166 5.18 -14.09 -12.57
CA THR A 166 6.29 -13.61 -13.42
C THR A 166 5.77 -12.98 -14.71
N VAL A 167 4.63 -13.45 -15.23
CA VAL A 167 3.95 -12.83 -16.38
C VAL A 167 3.41 -11.45 -15.99
N ILE A 168 2.70 -11.36 -14.87
CA ILE A 168 2.20 -10.08 -14.35
C ILE A 168 3.36 -9.10 -14.08
N ALA A 169 4.45 -9.57 -13.45
CA ALA A 169 5.63 -8.74 -13.23
C ALA A 169 6.27 -8.24 -14.54
N SER A 170 6.31 -9.09 -15.57
CA SER A 170 6.85 -8.73 -16.88
C SER A 170 6.02 -7.67 -17.59
N ILE A 171 4.69 -7.75 -17.51
CA ILE A 171 3.77 -6.74 -18.04
C ILE A 171 4.04 -5.38 -17.39
N ILE A 172 4.07 -5.34 -16.05
CA ILE A 172 4.31 -4.10 -15.29
C ILE A 172 5.69 -3.53 -15.65
N TYR A 173 6.74 -4.37 -15.64
CA TYR A 173 8.10 -3.97 -15.95
C TYR A 173 8.23 -3.41 -17.37
N GLY A 174 7.59 -4.05 -18.36
CA GLY A 174 7.59 -3.58 -19.75
C GLY A 174 7.05 -2.15 -19.88
N HIS A 175 5.94 -1.85 -19.20
CA HIS A 175 5.37 -0.50 -19.21
C HIS A 175 6.26 0.52 -18.50
N VAL A 176 6.87 0.14 -17.38
CA VAL A 176 7.77 1.02 -16.61
C VAL A 176 9.03 1.37 -17.40
N GLN A 177 9.60 0.43 -18.17
CA GLN A 177 10.81 0.70 -18.97
C GLN A 177 10.59 1.71 -20.10
N HIS A 178 9.36 1.79 -20.66
CA HIS A 178 9.01 2.76 -21.70
C HIS A 178 8.74 4.17 -21.16
N HIS A 179 8.54 4.32 -19.83
CA HIS A 179 8.21 5.57 -19.17
C HIS A 179 9.07 5.76 -17.92
N ARG A 180 10.42 5.75 -18.08
CA ARG A 180 11.30 6.07 -16.95
C ARG A 180 11.05 7.51 -16.50
N PHE A 181 10.78 7.70 -15.21
CA PHE A 181 10.60 9.02 -14.58
C PHE A 181 11.70 10.03 -14.95
N HIS A 182 12.89 9.56 -15.31
CA HIS A 182 14.03 10.40 -15.69
C HIS A 182 13.93 11.00 -17.10
N ASP A 183 13.18 10.36 -18.02
CA ASP A 183 13.13 10.83 -19.42
C ASP A 183 12.22 12.06 -19.57
N LEU A 184 11.19 12.20 -18.74
CA LEU A 184 10.31 13.38 -18.75
C LEU A 184 11.02 14.62 -18.21
N HIS A 185 11.84 14.49 -17.16
CA HIS A 185 12.66 15.58 -16.65
C HIS A 185 13.64 16.11 -17.71
N THR A 186 14.32 15.21 -18.41
CA THR A 186 15.26 15.56 -19.50
C THR A 186 14.54 16.21 -20.68
N GLN A 187 13.32 15.76 -21.01
CA GLN A 187 12.52 16.35 -22.09
C GLN A 187 11.99 17.74 -21.74
N MET A 188 11.62 17.99 -20.47
CA MET A 188 11.15 19.29 -19.99
C MET A 188 12.29 20.30 -19.88
N GLU A 189 13.45 19.91 -19.32
CA GLU A 189 14.65 20.78 -19.33
C GLU A 189 15.10 21.17 -20.74
N ASN A 190 15.00 20.25 -21.70
CA ASN A 190 15.32 20.53 -23.10
C ASN A 190 14.26 21.47 -23.75
N LYS A 191 12.98 21.36 -23.37
CA LYS A 191 11.95 22.29 -23.85
C LYS A 191 12.13 23.69 -23.27
N GLU A 192 12.46 23.82 -21.98
CA GLU A 192 12.73 25.13 -21.36
C GLU A 192 14.01 25.78 -21.94
N LYS A 193 15.08 25.00 -22.17
CA LYS A 193 16.30 25.51 -22.84
C LYS A 193 16.03 25.96 -24.26
N ASN A 194 15.15 25.28 -24.98
CA ASN A 194 14.77 25.65 -26.35
C ASN A 194 13.82 26.86 -26.39
N ALA A 195 12.90 26.99 -25.42
CA ALA A 195 12.05 28.17 -25.29
C ALA A 195 12.85 29.44 -24.98
N CYS A 196 13.87 29.33 -24.12
CA CYS A 196 14.75 30.47 -23.79
C CYS A 196 15.64 30.94 -24.97
N ASN A 197 15.79 30.11 -26.02
CA ASN A 197 16.54 30.50 -27.23
C ASN A 197 15.67 31.18 -28.30
N PHE A 198 14.35 31.11 -28.21
CA PHE A 198 13.45 31.79 -29.14
C PHE A 198 13.25 33.29 -28.83
N ASP A 199 13.50 33.73 -27.59
CA ASP A 199 13.41 35.15 -27.20
C ASP A 199 14.68 35.96 -27.55
N LYS A 200 15.64 35.36 -28.27
CA LYS A 200 16.92 36.01 -28.68
C LYS A 200 17.07 36.18 -30.19
N LEU A 201 16.00 35.99 -30.95
CA LEU A 201 15.91 36.28 -32.39
C LEU A 201 14.91 37.40 -32.63
#